data_23eaa46f779ace7c086aa2a26d4f7d70
#
_entry.id   23eaa46f779ace7c086aa2a26d4f7d70
#
_cell.length_a   1.000
_cell.length_b   1.000
_cell.length_c   1.000
_cell.angle_alpha   90.00
_cell.angle_beta   90.00
_cell.angle_gamma   90.00
#
_symmetry.space_group_name_H-M   'P 1'
#
loop_
_entity.id
_entity.type
_entity.pdbx_description
1 polymer ?
#
loop_
_entity_poly.entity_id
_entity_poly.type
_entity_poly.pdbx_seq_one_letter_code
_entity_poly.pdbx_strand_id
1 'polypeptide(L)'
;MIARKGNPYMERPPLRVGLVPILSTLAGSATALVPVIATEPIVPPFGLMMLLSWRLLRPEIWPMWMALPLGLADDLMSGHYLGTGMILWTVAFLVLEWVDQSLRWREGWIEWVIASVAVSVLDIGAWALSQPGDSHSSVLTTLPQTTGAILLFPLILRLTAALDSWRLKR
;
A
#
# COMPACT_ATOMS: atom_id res chain seq x y z
N MET A 1 -48.98 -17.79 8.78
CA MET A 1 -48.15 -16.92 7.92
C MET A 1 -46.80 -16.72 8.63
N ILE A 2 -45.80 -17.56 8.31
CA ILE A 2 -44.52 -17.57 9.02
C ILE A 2 -43.62 -16.57 8.26
N ALA A 3 -43.34 -15.44 8.89
CA ALA A 3 -42.40 -14.46 8.37
C ALA A 3 -41.00 -15.12 8.24
N ARG A 4 -40.52 -15.24 7.02
CA ARG A 4 -39.22 -15.78 6.67
C ARG A 4 -38.15 -14.82 7.22
N LYS A 5 -37.62 -15.12 8.40
CA LYS A 5 -36.53 -14.38 9.03
C LYS A 5 -35.36 -14.37 8.05
N GLY A 6 -35.06 -13.21 7.48
CA GLY A 6 -33.94 -13.07 6.54
C GLY A 6 -32.68 -13.62 7.16
N ASN A 7 -31.88 -14.35 6.37
CA ASN A 7 -30.64 -14.96 6.82
C ASN A 7 -29.67 -13.82 7.21
N PRO A 8 -29.27 -13.67 8.49
CA PRO A 8 -28.41 -12.57 8.94
C PRO A 8 -27.03 -12.57 8.31
N TYR A 9 -26.65 -13.66 7.61
CA TYR A 9 -25.38 -13.81 6.89
C TYR A 9 -25.39 -13.23 5.47
N MET A 10 -26.51 -12.63 5.00
CA MET A 10 -26.63 -12.02 3.68
C MET A 10 -26.64 -10.48 3.68
N GLU A 11 -26.42 -9.83 4.81
CA GLU A 11 -26.21 -8.39 4.81
C GLU A 11 -24.90 -8.07 4.10
N ARG A 12 -24.99 -7.53 2.88
CA ARG A 12 -23.81 -7.03 2.17
C ARG A 12 -23.14 -5.97 3.05
N PRO A 13 -21.83 -6.08 3.31
CA PRO A 13 -21.15 -5.07 4.11
C PRO A 13 -21.39 -3.69 3.47
N PRO A 14 -21.61 -2.64 4.26
CA PRO A 14 -21.86 -1.31 3.73
C PRO A 14 -20.71 -0.91 2.79
N LEU A 15 -21.03 -0.26 1.67
CA LEU A 15 -20.08 0.10 0.62
C LEU A 15 -18.82 0.81 1.16
N ARG A 16 -18.98 1.61 2.22
CA ARG A 16 -17.86 2.28 2.91
C ARG A 16 -16.77 1.33 3.42
N VAL A 17 -17.13 0.08 3.75
CA VAL A 17 -16.17 -0.91 4.27
C VAL A 17 -15.15 -1.30 3.20
N GLY A 18 -15.56 -1.38 1.94
CA GLY A 18 -14.66 -1.66 0.81
C GLY A 18 -14.03 -0.40 0.21
N LEU A 19 -14.78 0.73 0.18
CA LEU A 19 -14.31 1.94 -0.49
C LEU A 19 -13.23 2.70 0.30
N VAL A 20 -13.29 2.71 1.64
CA VAL A 20 -12.32 3.46 2.46
C VAL A 20 -10.87 3.01 2.22
N PRO A 21 -10.54 1.71 2.22
CA PRO A 21 -9.17 1.27 1.90
C PRO A 21 -8.72 1.71 0.51
N ILE A 22 -9.57 1.56 -0.51
CA ILE A 22 -9.26 1.93 -1.89
C ILE A 22 -9.01 3.43 -1.99
N LEU A 23 -9.95 4.24 -1.52
CA LEU A 23 -9.87 5.69 -1.62
C LEU A 23 -8.70 6.27 -0.82
N SER A 24 -8.39 5.73 0.35
CA SER A 24 -7.24 6.18 1.14
C SER A 24 -5.91 5.83 0.48
N THR A 25 -5.81 4.66 -0.16
CA THR A 25 -4.62 4.27 -0.93
C THR A 25 -4.44 5.18 -2.14
N LEU A 26 -5.51 5.42 -2.92
CA LEU A 26 -5.48 6.34 -4.06
C LEU A 26 -5.17 7.78 -3.63
N ALA A 27 -5.70 8.24 -2.48
CA ALA A 27 -5.36 9.55 -1.93
C ALA A 27 -3.87 9.64 -1.55
N GLY A 28 -3.30 8.54 -1.03
CA GLY A 28 -1.86 8.42 -0.80
C GLY A 28 -1.06 8.53 -2.11
N SER A 29 -1.44 7.80 -3.16
CA SER A 29 -0.81 7.90 -4.48
C SER A 29 -0.95 9.30 -5.10
N ALA A 30 -2.08 9.96 -4.89
CA ALA A 30 -2.31 11.32 -5.39
C ALA A 30 -1.35 12.37 -4.78
N THR A 31 -0.67 12.08 -3.68
CA THR A 31 0.38 12.97 -3.14
C THR A 31 1.54 13.16 -4.12
N ALA A 32 1.78 12.20 -5.01
CA ALA A 32 2.78 12.30 -6.08
C ALA A 32 2.46 13.40 -7.10
N LEU A 33 1.19 13.80 -7.22
CA LEU A 33 0.77 14.91 -8.11
C LEU A 33 1.14 16.29 -7.55
N VAL A 34 1.53 16.39 -6.26
CA VAL A 34 1.94 17.66 -5.67
C VAL A 34 3.33 18.03 -6.23
N PRO A 35 3.46 19.16 -6.94
CA PRO A 35 4.74 19.55 -7.52
C PRO A 35 5.72 19.95 -6.41
N VAL A 36 6.64 19.06 -6.08
CA VAL A 36 7.76 19.36 -5.17
C VAL A 36 9.00 19.60 -6.01
N ILE A 37 9.53 20.81 -5.96
CA ILE A 37 10.76 21.18 -6.66
C ILE A 37 11.93 20.70 -5.79
N ALA A 38 12.42 19.50 -6.06
CA ALA A 38 13.59 18.92 -5.41
C ALA A 38 14.45 18.22 -6.46
N THR A 39 15.75 18.21 -6.24
CA THR A 39 16.71 17.51 -7.11
C THR A 39 16.65 15.99 -6.95
N GLU A 40 16.21 15.53 -5.80
CA GLU A 40 16.10 14.12 -5.43
C GLU A 40 14.64 13.79 -5.03
N PRO A 41 14.20 12.54 -5.19
CA PRO A 41 12.89 12.12 -4.71
C PRO A 41 12.86 12.12 -3.17
N ILE A 42 12.20 13.14 -2.60
CA ILE A 42 12.10 13.31 -1.13
C ILE A 42 10.74 12.82 -0.63
N VAL A 43 9.71 12.85 -1.47
CA VAL A 43 8.35 12.52 -1.08
C VAL A 43 8.23 11.01 -0.91
N PRO A 44 7.90 10.52 0.31
CA PRO A 44 7.66 9.10 0.52
C PRO A 44 6.51 8.57 -0.35
N PRO A 45 6.53 7.28 -0.75
CA PRO A 45 5.48 6.68 -1.55
C PRO A 45 4.23 6.39 -0.69
N PHE A 46 3.47 7.43 -0.37
CA PHE A 46 2.31 7.31 0.54
C PHE A 46 1.26 6.31 0.06
N GLY A 47 1.07 6.15 -1.25
CA GLY A 47 0.17 5.15 -1.82
C GLY A 47 0.60 3.73 -1.43
N LEU A 48 1.87 3.40 -1.63
CA LEU A 48 2.46 2.12 -1.23
C LEU A 48 2.38 1.92 0.29
N MET A 49 2.69 2.95 1.08
CA MET A 49 2.63 2.89 2.54
C MET A 49 1.20 2.61 3.04
N MET A 50 0.19 3.26 2.46
CA MET A 50 -1.22 3.03 2.77
C MET A 50 -1.65 1.60 2.37
N LEU A 51 -1.25 1.14 1.19
CA LEU A 51 -1.52 -0.22 0.72
C LEU A 51 -0.96 -1.26 1.69
N LEU A 52 0.34 -1.15 2.03
CA LEU A 52 1.01 -2.06 2.96
C LEU A 52 0.36 -2.02 4.35
N SER A 53 0.02 -0.82 4.85
CA SER A 53 -0.66 -0.67 6.15
C SER A 53 -2.01 -1.36 6.18
N TRP A 54 -2.83 -1.21 5.13
CA TRP A 54 -4.11 -1.93 5.03
C TRP A 54 -3.90 -3.45 4.94
N ARG A 55 -2.93 -3.89 4.14
CA ARG A 55 -2.64 -5.33 3.95
C ARG A 55 -2.13 -5.98 5.24
N LEU A 56 -1.31 -5.27 6.04
CA LEU A 56 -0.82 -5.74 7.33
C LEU A 56 -1.91 -5.74 8.41
N LEU A 57 -2.77 -4.70 8.44
CA LEU A 57 -3.82 -4.57 9.44
C LEU A 57 -4.99 -5.52 9.19
N ARG A 58 -5.37 -5.73 7.92
CA ARG A 58 -6.55 -6.50 7.50
C ARG A 58 -6.28 -7.28 6.20
N PRO A 59 -5.56 -8.40 6.28
CA PRO A 59 -5.23 -9.20 5.10
C PRO A 59 -6.47 -9.66 4.31
N GLU A 60 -7.59 -9.90 4.99
CA GLU A 60 -8.83 -10.39 4.39
C GLU A 60 -9.57 -9.37 3.51
N ILE A 61 -9.23 -8.08 3.58
CA ILE A 61 -9.92 -7.03 2.79
C ILE A 61 -9.47 -7.06 1.33
N TRP A 62 -8.21 -7.40 1.11
CA TRP A 62 -7.56 -7.28 -0.17
C TRP A 62 -7.48 -8.61 -0.91
N PRO A 63 -8.36 -8.88 -1.92
CA PRO A 63 -8.10 -9.96 -2.83
C PRO A 63 -6.82 -9.67 -3.64
N MET A 64 -6.04 -10.70 -3.96
CA MET A 64 -4.74 -10.56 -4.63
C MET A 64 -4.76 -9.72 -5.91
N TRP A 65 -5.84 -9.86 -6.69
CA TRP A 65 -5.99 -9.13 -7.96
C TRP A 65 -6.11 -7.61 -7.78
N MET A 66 -6.43 -7.12 -6.54
CA MET A 66 -6.60 -5.69 -6.27
C MET A 66 -5.28 -4.91 -6.38
N ALA A 67 -4.14 -5.56 -6.21
CA ALA A 67 -2.81 -4.96 -6.40
C ALA A 67 -2.62 -4.43 -7.83
N LEU A 68 -3.16 -5.13 -8.83
CA LEU A 68 -3.04 -4.75 -10.25
C LEU A 68 -3.67 -3.37 -10.55
N PRO A 69 -4.98 -3.16 -10.32
CA PRO A 69 -5.61 -1.88 -10.63
C PRO A 69 -5.11 -0.73 -9.75
N LEU A 70 -4.76 -1.00 -8.49
CA LEU A 70 -4.22 0.02 -7.60
C LEU A 70 -2.79 0.39 -7.98
N GLY A 71 -1.94 -0.57 -8.36
CA GLY A 71 -0.61 -0.31 -8.88
C GLY A 71 -0.64 0.44 -10.20
N LEU A 72 -1.60 0.13 -11.10
CA LEU A 72 -1.80 0.90 -12.32
C LEU A 72 -2.20 2.35 -12.03
N ALA A 73 -3.10 2.56 -11.08
CA ALA A 73 -3.50 3.91 -10.69
C ALA A 73 -2.32 4.70 -10.09
N ASP A 74 -1.47 4.04 -9.31
CA ASP A 74 -0.25 4.64 -8.77
C ASP A 74 0.73 5.03 -9.89
N ASP A 75 0.99 4.15 -10.85
CA ASP A 75 1.84 4.45 -12.03
C ASP A 75 1.35 5.68 -12.80
N LEU A 76 0.04 5.80 -12.98
CA LEU A 76 -0.56 6.95 -13.68
C LEU A 76 -0.43 8.27 -12.89
N MET A 77 -0.44 8.21 -11.56
CA MET A 77 -0.32 9.38 -10.68
C MET A 77 1.14 9.76 -10.43
N SER A 78 2.01 8.78 -10.29
CA SER A 78 3.43 8.99 -9.96
C SER A 78 4.30 9.27 -11.17
N GLY A 79 3.79 9.04 -12.39
CA GLY A 79 4.56 9.22 -13.62
C GLY A 79 5.63 8.15 -13.84
N HIS A 80 5.53 7.02 -13.14
CA HIS A 80 6.38 5.86 -13.39
C HIS A 80 6.05 5.20 -14.73
N TYR A 81 6.94 4.35 -15.25
CA TYR A 81 6.60 3.53 -16.41
C TYR A 81 5.40 2.64 -16.09
N LEU A 82 4.41 2.68 -16.99
CA LEU A 82 3.21 1.86 -16.84
C LEU A 82 3.56 0.38 -16.65
N GLY A 83 3.05 -0.20 -15.57
CA GLY A 83 3.30 -1.60 -15.19
C GLY A 83 4.31 -1.77 -14.07
N THR A 84 5.11 -0.75 -13.74
CA THR A 84 6.07 -0.82 -12.62
C THR A 84 5.36 -1.06 -11.31
N GLY A 85 4.40 -0.21 -10.93
CA GLY A 85 3.58 -0.36 -9.74
C GLY A 85 2.71 -1.62 -9.80
N MET A 86 2.13 -1.94 -10.96
CA MET A 86 1.35 -3.17 -11.12
C MET A 86 2.17 -4.41 -10.74
N ILE A 87 3.40 -4.54 -11.24
CA ILE A 87 4.28 -5.68 -10.97
C ILE A 87 4.71 -5.66 -9.51
N LEU A 88 5.23 -4.54 -9.03
CA LEU A 88 5.81 -4.43 -7.69
C LEU A 88 4.75 -4.63 -6.59
N TRP A 89 3.56 -4.04 -6.72
CA TRP A 89 2.49 -4.21 -5.75
C TRP A 89 1.94 -5.63 -5.76
N THR A 90 1.88 -6.27 -6.92
CA THR A 90 1.50 -7.69 -7.02
C THR A 90 2.52 -8.59 -6.34
N VAL A 91 3.80 -8.36 -6.59
CA VAL A 91 4.89 -9.09 -5.90
C VAL A 91 4.83 -8.87 -4.40
N ALA A 92 4.60 -7.62 -3.96
CA ALA A 92 4.41 -7.30 -2.54
C ALA A 92 3.27 -8.11 -1.91
N PHE A 93 2.13 -8.22 -2.59
CA PHE A 93 0.99 -9.00 -2.10
C PHE A 93 1.32 -10.49 -2.02
N LEU A 94 2.01 -11.05 -3.01
CA LEU A 94 2.44 -12.46 -3.00
C LEU A 94 3.39 -12.75 -1.84
N VAL A 95 4.39 -11.88 -1.63
CA VAL A 95 5.34 -12.02 -0.54
C VAL A 95 4.68 -11.88 0.82
N LEU A 96 3.78 -10.88 0.99
CA LEU A 96 3.06 -10.70 2.24
C LEU A 96 2.11 -11.86 2.52
N GLU A 97 1.46 -12.44 1.51
CA GLU A 97 0.64 -13.65 1.67
C GLU A 97 1.47 -14.82 2.21
N TRP A 98 2.67 -15.03 1.64
CA TRP A 98 3.60 -16.05 2.11
C TRP A 98 4.08 -15.77 3.55
N VAL A 99 4.39 -14.52 3.87
CA VAL A 99 4.77 -14.08 5.23
C VAL A 99 3.62 -14.29 6.22
N ASP A 100 2.36 -13.98 5.84
CA ASP A 100 1.18 -14.19 6.67
C ASP A 100 0.98 -15.66 7.04
N GLN A 101 1.21 -16.55 6.09
CA GLN A 101 1.11 -18.00 6.32
C GLN A 101 2.23 -18.53 7.23
N SER A 102 3.40 -17.89 7.20
CA SER A 102 4.59 -18.32 7.94
C SER A 102 4.63 -17.78 9.37
N LEU A 103 4.16 -16.55 9.58
CA LEU A 103 4.23 -15.84 10.86
C LEU A 103 2.85 -15.74 11.51
N ARG A 104 2.54 -16.71 12.41
CA ARG A 104 1.24 -16.76 13.12
C ARG A 104 1.12 -15.75 14.27
N TRP A 105 2.24 -15.24 14.79
CA TRP A 105 2.27 -14.30 15.91
C TRP A 105 2.98 -13.03 15.48
N ARG A 106 2.26 -11.91 15.47
CA ARG A 106 2.80 -10.62 15.09
C ARG A 106 2.68 -9.64 16.24
N GLU A 107 3.82 -9.14 16.68
CA GLU A 107 3.90 -7.95 17.51
C GLU A 107 4.05 -6.72 16.59
N GLY A 108 3.54 -5.56 17.00
CA GLY A 108 3.52 -4.35 16.14
C GLY A 108 4.89 -3.92 15.61
N TRP A 109 5.99 -4.22 16.33
CA TRP A 109 7.34 -3.94 15.85
C TRP A 109 7.74 -4.83 14.66
N ILE A 110 7.24 -6.07 14.61
CA ILE A 110 7.48 -7.00 13.49
C ILE A 110 6.79 -6.48 12.23
N GLU A 111 5.57 -5.96 12.36
CA GLU A 111 4.85 -5.33 11.23
C GLU A 111 5.62 -4.13 10.68
N TRP A 112 6.20 -3.30 11.54
CA TRP A 112 7.05 -2.20 11.12
C TRP A 112 8.31 -2.67 10.39
N VAL A 113 8.98 -3.71 10.86
CA VAL A 113 10.16 -4.29 10.18
C VAL A 113 9.78 -4.86 8.81
N ILE A 114 8.68 -5.64 8.74
CA ILE A 114 8.19 -6.20 7.47
C ILE A 114 7.89 -5.08 6.48
N ALA A 115 7.19 -4.03 6.92
CA ALA A 115 6.89 -2.88 6.07
C ALA A 115 8.15 -2.13 5.63
N SER A 116 9.11 -1.93 6.52
CA SER A 116 10.37 -1.26 6.21
C SER A 116 11.17 -2.02 5.14
N VAL A 117 11.24 -3.34 5.27
CA VAL A 117 11.89 -4.20 4.26
C VAL A 117 11.11 -4.16 2.95
N ALA A 118 9.78 -4.27 3.00
CA ALA A 118 8.94 -4.23 1.81
C ALA A 118 9.09 -2.90 1.05
N VAL A 119 8.99 -1.75 1.75
CA VAL A 119 9.18 -0.43 1.13
C VAL A 119 10.57 -0.33 0.50
N SER A 120 11.63 -0.72 1.21
CA SER A 120 13.00 -0.64 0.69
C SER A 120 13.19 -1.48 -0.58
N VAL A 121 12.69 -2.72 -0.58
CA VAL A 121 12.79 -3.62 -1.74
C VAL A 121 11.98 -3.08 -2.92
N LEU A 122 10.79 -2.55 -2.67
CA LEU A 122 9.91 -2.03 -3.71
C LEU A 122 10.44 -0.71 -4.29
N ASP A 123 11.00 0.19 -3.48
CA ASP A 123 11.64 1.42 -3.95
C ASP A 123 12.87 1.11 -4.82
N ILE A 124 13.72 0.17 -4.40
CA ILE A 124 14.87 -0.29 -5.20
C ILE A 124 14.38 -0.95 -6.50
N GLY A 125 13.32 -1.75 -6.41
CA GLY A 125 12.68 -2.37 -7.59
C GLY A 125 12.13 -1.33 -8.57
N ALA A 126 11.45 -0.31 -8.06
CA ALA A 126 10.94 0.80 -8.89
C ALA A 126 12.09 1.56 -9.55
N TRP A 127 13.14 1.88 -8.80
CA TRP A 127 14.35 2.49 -9.34
C TRP A 127 14.96 1.63 -10.46
N ALA A 128 15.14 0.32 -10.24
CA ALA A 128 15.74 -0.59 -11.22
C ALA A 128 14.92 -0.71 -12.51
N LEU A 129 13.57 -0.73 -12.39
CA LEU A 129 12.67 -0.79 -13.54
C LEU A 129 12.53 0.55 -14.27
N SER A 130 12.89 1.65 -13.62
CA SER A 130 12.77 3.01 -14.16
C SER A 130 14.07 3.51 -14.82
N GLN A 131 15.12 2.67 -14.94
CA GLN A 131 16.37 3.05 -15.60
C GLN A 131 16.22 2.98 -17.12
N PRO A 132 16.18 4.10 -17.84
CA PRO A 132 16.21 4.09 -19.31
C PRO A 132 17.67 3.86 -19.79
N GLY A 133 17.93 2.71 -20.38
CA GLY A 133 19.13 2.39 -21.19
C GLY A 133 20.47 2.83 -20.65
N ASP A 134 20.92 4.03 -20.98
CA ASP A 134 22.25 4.55 -20.67
C ASP A 134 22.32 5.52 -19.48
N SER A 135 21.22 5.81 -18.81
CA SER A 135 21.20 6.73 -17.66
C SER A 135 21.41 5.97 -16.35
N HIS A 136 22.61 6.08 -15.82
CA HIS A 136 22.99 5.47 -14.52
C HIS A 136 22.73 6.46 -13.36
N SER A 137 21.47 6.60 -12.93
CA SER A 137 21.22 7.24 -11.64
C SER A 137 21.68 6.29 -10.50
N SER A 138 22.32 6.85 -9.48
CA SER A 138 22.73 6.04 -8.33
C SER A 138 21.50 5.58 -7.54
N VAL A 139 21.48 4.33 -7.07
CA VAL A 139 20.45 3.85 -6.13
C VAL A 139 20.38 4.71 -4.85
N LEU A 140 21.47 5.44 -4.53
CA LEU A 140 21.52 6.33 -3.37
C LEU A 140 20.53 7.49 -3.47
N THR A 141 20.03 7.82 -4.66
CA THR A 141 19.00 8.86 -4.85
C THR A 141 17.66 8.47 -4.23
N THR A 142 17.41 7.19 -4.02
CA THR A 142 16.17 6.72 -3.35
C THR A 142 16.25 6.78 -1.82
N LEU A 143 17.44 6.95 -1.23
CA LEU A 143 17.64 6.92 0.22
C LEU A 143 16.78 7.92 1.01
N PRO A 144 16.66 9.21 0.60
CA PRO A 144 15.84 10.16 1.35
C PRO A 144 14.39 9.74 1.40
N GLN A 145 13.83 9.30 0.28
CA GLN A 145 12.45 8.82 0.13
C GLN A 145 12.21 7.58 0.99
N THR A 146 13.04 6.55 0.86
CA THR A 146 12.93 5.29 1.62
C THR A 146 13.09 5.51 3.12
N THR A 147 14.08 6.33 3.53
CA THR A 147 14.26 6.66 4.96
C THR A 147 13.04 7.39 5.51
N GLY A 148 12.53 8.37 4.78
CA GLY A 148 11.29 9.07 5.14
C GLY A 148 10.10 8.12 5.27
N ALA A 149 9.96 7.18 4.35
CA ALA A 149 8.90 6.18 4.38
C ALA A 149 9.00 5.28 5.62
N ILE A 150 10.19 4.76 5.94
CA ILE A 150 10.42 3.91 7.12
C ILE A 150 10.07 4.65 8.42
N LEU A 151 10.50 5.91 8.56
CA LEU A 151 10.24 6.72 9.75
C LEU A 151 8.76 7.11 9.89
N LEU A 152 8.09 7.40 8.78
CA LEU A 152 6.68 7.80 8.78
C LEU A 152 5.71 6.61 8.83
N PHE A 153 6.18 5.39 8.56
CA PHE A 153 5.31 4.21 8.50
C PHE A 153 4.47 3.99 9.76
N PRO A 154 5.00 4.12 11.00
CA PRO A 154 4.19 3.96 12.21
C PRO A 154 3.04 4.97 12.30
N LEU A 155 3.24 6.18 11.76
CA LEU A 155 2.20 7.20 11.70
C LEU A 155 1.11 6.81 10.70
N ILE A 156 1.49 6.32 9.53
CA ILE A 156 0.56 5.82 8.51
C ILE A 156 -0.22 4.62 9.04
N LEU A 157 0.43 3.70 9.76
CA LEU A 157 -0.25 2.56 10.37
C LEU A 157 -1.31 3.01 11.39
N ARG A 158 -1.02 4.03 12.21
CA ARG A 158 -2.00 4.62 13.14
C ARG A 158 -3.16 5.28 12.40
N LEU A 159 -2.86 6.01 11.33
CA LEU A 159 -3.88 6.62 10.47
C LEU A 159 -4.80 5.56 9.87
N THR A 160 -4.23 4.50 9.32
CA THR A 160 -4.98 3.38 8.76
C THR A 160 -5.86 2.70 9.83
N ALA A 161 -5.33 2.47 11.03
CA ALA A 161 -6.10 1.92 12.15
C ALA A 161 -7.25 2.85 12.58
N ALA A 162 -7.05 4.16 12.56
CA ALA A 162 -8.11 5.14 12.84
C ALA A 162 -9.20 5.10 11.74
N LEU A 163 -8.80 5.02 10.47
CA LEU A 163 -9.73 4.86 9.34
C LEU A 163 -10.49 3.53 9.42
N ASP A 164 -9.82 2.43 9.81
CA ASP A 164 -10.46 1.13 10.03
C ASP A 164 -11.51 1.20 11.11
N SER A 165 -11.19 1.81 12.25
CA SER A 165 -12.13 1.99 13.34
C SER A 165 -13.30 2.88 12.95
N TRP A 166 -13.08 3.93 12.16
CA TRP A 166 -14.12 4.84 11.68
C TRP A 166 -15.08 4.16 10.70
N ARG A 167 -14.57 3.39 9.72
CA ARG A 167 -15.41 2.70 8.74
C ARG A 167 -16.28 1.61 9.36
N LEU A 168 -15.86 1.03 10.49
CA LEU A 168 -16.58 -0.01 11.21
C LEU A 168 -17.59 0.55 12.23
N LYS A 169 -17.52 1.84 12.56
CA LYS A 169 -18.55 2.49 13.40
C LYS A 169 -19.87 2.51 12.65
N ARG A 170 -20.89 1.92 13.27
CA ARG A 170 -22.30 1.92 12.80
C ARG A 170 -22.97 3.26 13.07
#